data_4edb3aea3b53cad4158f97dd79a3b4cd
#
_entry.id   4edb3aea3b53cad4158f97dd79a3b4cd
#
_cell.length_a   1.000
_cell.length_b   1.000
_cell.length_c   1.000
_cell.angle_alpha   90.00
_cell.angle_beta   90.00
_cell.angle_gamma   90.00
#
_symmetry.space_group_name_H-M   'P 1'
#
loop_
_entity.id
_entity.type
_entity.pdbx_description
1 polymer ?
#
loop_
_entity_poly.entity_id
_entity_poly.type
_entity_poly.pdbx_seq_one_letter_code
_entity_poly.pdbx_strand_id
1 'polypeptide(L)'
;MQKNEDGSYKWVLSGNEDLIKTESGGQGSGAYEKDELQWTQYPNECHIAIFGDQTLNSHKVITTDKISYAAGRNRSQYYQMNWLADDGYVYVFSPSYAKTMSDSRQQTTLPAGVVRIDTKAEEFDAAYYYNLEEKANGASFLRTWYISGNYFLLLMYDKAITASDKVANQLAVFNASTGALTYVNGLPSDVSGFGNTPYMENGNAYVAVTTSSGYPAIYKVDPANATATKGLVVNATQLNGVGKLE
;
A
#
# COMPACT_ATOMS: atom_id res chain seq x y z
N MET A 1 -6.59 -21.73 14.69
CA MET A 1 -7.62 -21.70 13.62
C MET A 1 -8.78 -22.61 14.02
N GLN A 2 -10.03 -22.26 13.64
CA GLN A 2 -11.21 -23.11 13.96
C GLN A 2 -11.20 -24.38 13.11
N LYS A 3 -11.57 -25.52 13.75
CA LYS A 3 -11.72 -26.80 13.07
C LYS A 3 -13.19 -27.18 12.95
N ASN A 4 -13.49 -27.96 11.91
CA ASN A 4 -14.76 -28.66 11.73
C ASN A 4 -14.82 -29.89 12.66
N GLU A 5 -15.99 -30.53 12.74
CA GLU A 5 -16.20 -31.75 13.56
C GLU A 5 -15.33 -32.92 13.10
N ASP A 6 -15.00 -33.00 11.82
CA ASP A 6 -14.11 -34.01 11.22
C ASP A 6 -12.61 -33.74 11.44
N GLY A 7 -12.26 -32.62 12.12
CA GLY A 7 -10.89 -32.21 12.40
C GLY A 7 -10.21 -31.42 11.30
N SER A 8 -10.85 -31.22 10.13
CA SER A 8 -10.36 -30.34 9.07
C SER A 8 -10.40 -28.88 9.49
N TYR A 9 -9.59 -28.03 8.85
CA TYR A 9 -9.58 -26.60 9.15
C TYR A 9 -10.71 -25.87 8.40
N LYS A 10 -11.49 -25.07 9.12
CA LYS A 10 -12.72 -24.44 8.62
C LYS A 10 -12.49 -23.45 7.48
N TRP A 11 -11.32 -22.81 7.43
CA TRP A 11 -11.03 -21.71 6.51
C TRP A 11 -9.82 -21.98 5.60
N VAL A 12 -9.46 -23.25 5.43
CA VAL A 12 -8.35 -23.66 4.58
C VAL A 12 -8.91 -24.32 3.33
N LEU A 13 -8.44 -23.89 2.16
CA LEU A 13 -8.79 -24.52 0.91
C LEU A 13 -8.22 -25.95 0.86
N SER A 14 -8.99 -26.88 0.32
CA SER A 14 -8.53 -28.24 0.09
C SER A 14 -7.25 -28.25 -0.75
N GLY A 15 -6.24 -28.95 -0.26
CA GLY A 15 -4.92 -29.01 -0.87
C GLY A 15 -3.93 -27.93 -0.37
N ASN A 16 -4.35 -27.07 0.59
CA ASN A 16 -3.50 -26.07 1.22
C ASN A 16 -3.21 -26.38 2.70
N GLU A 17 -3.57 -27.57 3.19
CA GLU A 17 -3.44 -27.95 4.60
C GLU A 17 -1.98 -27.97 5.06
N ASP A 18 -1.04 -28.26 4.17
CA ASP A 18 0.40 -28.24 4.41
C ASP A 18 0.99 -26.82 4.52
N LEU A 19 0.24 -25.78 4.13
CA LEU A 19 0.65 -24.37 4.38
C LEU A 19 0.42 -23.94 5.82
N ILE A 20 -0.32 -24.71 6.61
CA ILE A 20 -0.56 -24.43 8.02
C ILE A 20 0.74 -24.63 8.80
N LYS A 21 1.07 -23.68 9.64
CA LYS A 21 2.30 -23.74 10.44
C LYS A 21 2.19 -24.82 11.51
N THR A 22 3.20 -25.69 11.57
CA THR A 22 3.31 -26.76 12.58
C THR A 22 3.93 -26.27 13.91
N GLU A 23 4.58 -25.11 13.87
CA GLU A 23 5.19 -24.43 15.02
C GLU A 23 5.07 -22.92 14.89
N SER A 24 5.13 -22.20 16.02
CA SER A 24 5.22 -20.74 16.03
C SER A 24 6.64 -20.28 15.77
N GLY A 25 6.82 -19.10 15.13
CA GLY A 25 8.14 -18.58 14.83
C GLY A 25 8.09 -17.19 14.21
N GLY A 26 9.24 -16.77 13.65
CA GLY A 26 9.41 -15.45 13.06
C GLY A 26 9.51 -14.33 14.09
N GLN A 27 9.67 -13.10 13.62
CA GLN A 27 9.74 -11.89 14.47
C GLN A 27 9.07 -10.71 13.76
N GLY A 28 8.51 -9.79 14.56
CA GLY A 28 7.86 -8.57 14.07
C GLY A 28 6.71 -8.86 13.12
N SER A 29 6.67 -8.20 11.97
CA SER A 29 5.64 -8.40 10.94
C SER A 29 5.72 -9.75 10.22
N GLY A 30 6.78 -10.51 10.41
CA GLY A 30 6.96 -11.87 9.89
C GLY A 30 6.65 -12.97 10.91
N ALA A 31 6.16 -12.62 12.10
CA ALA A 31 5.75 -13.60 13.11
C ALA A 31 4.56 -14.44 12.64
N TYR A 32 4.55 -15.71 13.01
CA TYR A 32 3.47 -16.64 12.72
C TYR A 32 3.24 -17.58 13.92
N GLU A 33 2.01 -18.05 14.02
CA GLU A 33 1.59 -18.94 15.10
C GLU A 33 1.36 -20.35 14.57
N LYS A 34 1.61 -21.33 15.46
CA LYS A 34 1.24 -22.71 15.22
C LYS A 34 -0.27 -22.84 14.94
N ASP A 35 -0.63 -23.76 14.05
CA ASP A 35 -1.99 -24.03 13.60
C ASP A 35 -2.65 -22.83 12.87
N GLU A 36 -1.86 -21.90 12.33
CA GLU A 36 -2.32 -20.79 11.50
C GLU A 36 -1.72 -20.82 10.11
N LEU A 37 -2.45 -20.22 9.16
CA LEU A 37 -1.99 -19.95 7.81
C LEU A 37 -1.44 -18.53 7.76
N GLN A 38 -0.12 -18.38 7.55
CA GLN A 38 0.55 -17.09 7.67
C GLN A 38 0.16 -16.08 6.57
N TRP A 39 -0.06 -16.56 5.35
CA TRP A 39 -0.34 -15.74 4.19
C TRP A 39 -1.68 -16.11 3.57
N THR A 40 -2.19 -15.20 2.71
CA THR A 40 -3.42 -15.49 1.97
C THR A 40 -3.26 -16.72 1.08
N GLN A 41 -4.34 -17.45 0.92
CA GLN A 41 -4.52 -18.48 -0.11
C GLN A 41 -5.34 -17.96 -1.31
N TYR A 42 -5.62 -16.66 -1.36
CA TYR A 42 -6.31 -15.95 -2.44
C TYR A 42 -5.43 -14.84 -3.00
N PRO A 43 -4.24 -15.16 -3.58
CA PRO A 43 -3.28 -14.15 -4.00
C PRO A 43 -3.75 -13.30 -5.19
N ASN A 44 -4.70 -13.80 -5.97
CA ASN A 44 -5.23 -13.13 -7.16
C ASN A 44 -6.56 -12.39 -6.90
N GLU A 45 -6.86 -12.10 -5.65
CA GLU A 45 -8.09 -11.43 -5.26
C GLU A 45 -7.81 -10.36 -4.20
N CYS A 46 -8.63 -9.31 -4.21
CA CYS A 46 -8.69 -8.33 -3.15
C CYS A 46 -10.08 -8.37 -2.52
N HIS A 47 -10.14 -8.67 -1.23
CA HIS A 47 -11.36 -8.71 -0.44
C HIS A 47 -11.43 -7.50 0.47
N ILE A 48 -12.54 -6.77 0.44
CA ILE A 48 -12.81 -5.62 1.31
C ILE A 48 -14.09 -5.90 2.10
N ALA A 49 -13.99 -5.81 3.42
CA ALA A 49 -15.14 -5.87 4.30
C ALA A 49 -15.65 -4.45 4.58
N ILE A 50 -16.94 -4.22 4.32
CA ILE A 50 -17.65 -2.97 4.59
C ILE A 50 -18.55 -3.22 5.79
N PHE A 51 -18.36 -2.44 6.86
CA PHE A 51 -19.16 -2.53 8.08
C PHE A 51 -20.16 -1.39 8.13
N GLY A 52 -21.41 -1.70 8.44
CA GLY A 52 -22.50 -0.73 8.48
C GLY A 52 -22.47 0.20 9.72
N ASP A 53 -21.76 -0.22 10.78
CA ASP A 53 -21.65 0.55 12.03
C ASP A 53 -20.35 0.21 12.81
N GLN A 54 -20.16 0.91 13.92
CA GLN A 54 -18.99 0.75 14.78
C GLN A 54 -19.00 -0.53 15.63
N THR A 55 -20.12 -1.26 15.68
CA THR A 55 -20.20 -2.52 16.45
C THR A 55 -19.56 -3.69 15.72
N LEU A 56 -19.32 -3.55 14.41
CA LEU A 56 -18.73 -4.55 13.52
C LEU A 56 -19.51 -5.89 13.48
N ASN A 57 -20.79 -5.87 13.87
CA ASN A 57 -21.61 -7.07 13.95
C ASN A 57 -22.17 -7.51 12.58
N SER A 58 -22.33 -6.57 11.66
CA SER A 58 -22.75 -6.85 10.30
C SER A 58 -21.74 -6.30 9.30
N HIS A 59 -21.47 -7.06 8.26
CA HIS A 59 -20.58 -6.64 7.20
C HIS A 59 -20.98 -7.22 5.85
N LYS A 60 -20.62 -6.50 4.80
CA LYS A 60 -20.65 -6.95 3.41
C LYS A 60 -19.20 -7.16 2.96
N VAL A 61 -18.90 -8.29 2.37
CA VAL A 61 -17.61 -8.53 1.72
C VAL A 61 -17.77 -8.39 0.22
N ILE A 62 -16.95 -7.54 -0.38
CA ILE A 62 -16.85 -7.37 -1.83
C ILE A 62 -15.47 -7.81 -2.30
N THR A 63 -15.41 -8.34 -3.52
CA THR A 63 -14.19 -8.95 -4.06
C THR A 63 -13.92 -8.45 -5.48
N THR A 64 -12.65 -8.29 -5.83
CA THR A 64 -12.20 -8.04 -7.19
C THR A 64 -10.98 -8.89 -7.52
N ASP A 65 -10.88 -9.33 -8.76
CA ASP A 65 -9.76 -10.06 -9.35
C ASP A 65 -8.80 -9.18 -10.18
N LYS A 66 -9.02 -7.85 -10.15
CA LYS A 66 -8.18 -6.89 -10.89
C LYS A 66 -6.86 -6.59 -10.22
N ILE A 67 -6.80 -6.73 -8.91
CA ILE A 67 -5.62 -6.51 -8.07
C ILE A 67 -5.49 -7.63 -7.04
N SER A 68 -4.26 -7.88 -6.58
CA SER A 68 -4.00 -8.70 -5.40
C SER A 68 -4.43 -7.96 -4.13
N TYR A 69 -4.28 -8.57 -2.97
CA TYR A 69 -4.68 -7.97 -1.70
C TYR A 69 -4.02 -6.60 -1.45
N ALA A 70 -4.77 -5.71 -0.79
CA ALA A 70 -4.37 -4.34 -0.50
C ALA A 70 -3.52 -4.25 0.77
N ALA A 71 -2.28 -4.71 0.71
CA ALA A 71 -1.33 -4.58 1.79
C ALA A 71 0.04 -4.15 1.27
N GLY A 72 0.63 -3.13 1.90
CA GLY A 72 1.90 -2.55 1.45
C GLY A 72 3.10 -3.44 1.70
N ARG A 73 3.14 -4.10 2.84
CA ARG A 73 4.22 -5.04 3.20
C ARG A 73 3.70 -6.04 4.23
N ASN A 74 3.69 -7.32 3.89
CA ASN A 74 3.13 -8.33 4.74
C ASN A 74 1.68 -7.98 5.14
N ARG A 75 1.32 -8.25 6.39
CA ARG A 75 0.03 -7.90 7.01
C ARG A 75 0.15 -6.66 7.90
N SER A 76 1.05 -5.73 7.55
CA SER A 76 1.34 -4.57 8.41
C SER A 76 0.21 -3.55 8.38
N GLN A 77 -0.37 -3.27 9.52
CA GLN A 77 -1.35 -2.20 9.74
C GLN A 77 -0.76 -0.78 9.53
N TYR A 78 0.56 -0.65 9.43
CA TYR A 78 1.23 0.64 9.20
C TYR A 78 1.24 1.07 7.73
N TYR A 79 0.69 0.25 6.83
CA TYR A 79 0.66 0.52 5.39
C TYR A 79 -0.79 0.62 4.94
N GLN A 80 -1.37 1.79 5.16
CA GLN A 80 -2.73 2.06 4.68
C GLN A 80 -2.73 2.10 3.15
N MET A 81 -3.64 1.33 2.54
CA MET A 81 -3.78 1.20 1.09
C MET A 81 -5.18 1.58 0.60
N ASN A 82 -6.05 2.01 1.49
CA ASN A 82 -7.43 2.39 1.19
C ASN A 82 -7.64 3.85 1.61
N TRP A 83 -8.15 4.67 0.68
CA TRP A 83 -8.31 6.10 0.91
C TRP A 83 -9.65 6.57 0.40
N LEU A 84 -10.46 7.19 1.27
CA LEU A 84 -11.63 7.95 0.84
C LEU A 84 -11.16 9.27 0.23
N ALA A 85 -11.57 9.54 -1.01
CA ALA A 85 -11.25 10.78 -1.70
C ALA A 85 -12.44 11.75 -1.72
N ASP A 86 -12.18 12.99 -2.12
CA ASP A 86 -13.18 14.07 -2.15
C ASP A 86 -14.34 13.80 -3.13
N ASP A 87 -14.13 12.92 -4.11
CA ASP A 87 -15.14 12.48 -5.08
C ASP A 87 -16.13 11.44 -4.52
N GLY A 88 -15.91 11.00 -3.28
CA GLY A 88 -16.77 10.04 -2.58
C GLY A 88 -16.48 8.58 -2.90
N TYR A 89 -15.41 8.28 -3.64
CA TYR A 89 -14.93 6.91 -3.85
C TYR A 89 -13.85 6.54 -2.83
N VAL A 90 -13.79 5.26 -2.47
CA VAL A 90 -12.64 4.69 -1.75
C VAL A 90 -11.70 4.05 -2.77
N TYR A 91 -10.50 4.60 -2.90
CA TYR A 91 -9.45 4.06 -3.74
C TYR A 91 -8.68 2.98 -2.99
N VAL A 92 -8.52 1.82 -3.62
CA VAL A 92 -7.87 0.64 -3.05
C VAL A 92 -6.64 0.33 -3.88
N PHE A 93 -5.47 0.41 -3.25
CA PHE A 93 -4.17 0.17 -3.88
C PHE A 93 -3.63 -1.21 -3.49
N SER A 94 -3.04 -1.91 -4.44
CA SER A 94 -2.27 -3.13 -4.19
C SER A 94 -0.88 -3.00 -4.80
N PRO A 95 0.19 -3.17 -4.00
CA PRO A 95 1.56 -3.21 -4.52
C PRO A 95 1.91 -4.58 -5.12
N SER A 96 0.97 -5.52 -5.14
CA SER A 96 1.18 -6.93 -5.51
C SER A 96 2.27 -7.63 -4.70
N TYR A 97 2.23 -7.40 -3.38
CA TYR A 97 3.21 -7.99 -2.47
C TYR A 97 3.25 -9.52 -2.53
N ALA A 98 2.15 -10.17 -2.90
CA ALA A 98 2.07 -11.61 -3.07
C ALA A 98 3.06 -12.17 -4.12
N LYS A 99 3.59 -11.35 -5.03
CA LYS A 99 4.69 -11.76 -5.94
C LYS A 99 5.96 -12.18 -5.19
N THR A 100 6.12 -11.78 -3.94
CA THR A 100 7.30 -12.10 -3.11
C THR A 100 7.15 -13.37 -2.27
N MET A 101 6.00 -14.04 -2.32
CA MET A 101 5.77 -15.27 -1.57
C MET A 101 6.62 -16.41 -2.14
N SER A 102 7.04 -17.34 -1.28
CA SER A 102 7.86 -18.50 -1.65
C SER A 102 7.04 -19.64 -2.22
N ASP A 103 5.81 -19.84 -1.76
CA ASP A 103 4.91 -20.87 -2.24
C ASP A 103 4.06 -20.35 -3.41
N SER A 104 4.05 -21.08 -4.53
CA SER A 104 3.35 -20.66 -5.76
C SER A 104 1.83 -20.52 -5.58
N ARG A 105 1.23 -21.24 -4.65
CA ARG A 105 -0.21 -21.13 -4.32
C ARG A 105 -0.54 -19.81 -3.64
N GLN A 106 0.47 -19.13 -3.09
CA GLN A 106 0.36 -17.83 -2.42
C GLN A 106 0.91 -16.68 -3.26
N GLN A 107 1.44 -16.98 -4.44
CA GLN A 107 1.95 -15.97 -5.38
C GLN A 107 0.85 -15.44 -6.29
N THR A 108 0.95 -14.15 -6.61
CA THR A 108 0.12 -13.50 -7.62
C THR A 108 0.89 -13.23 -8.90
N THR A 109 0.19 -13.26 -10.02
CA THR A 109 0.66 -12.74 -11.31
C THR A 109 0.11 -11.35 -11.59
N LEU A 110 -0.86 -10.87 -10.80
CA LEU A 110 -1.47 -9.56 -10.99
C LEU A 110 -0.46 -8.45 -10.75
N PRO A 111 -0.47 -7.39 -11.58
CA PRO A 111 0.43 -6.25 -11.39
C PRO A 111 0.03 -5.38 -10.20
N ALA A 112 0.96 -4.56 -9.72
CA ALA A 112 0.62 -3.49 -8.80
C ALA A 112 -0.39 -2.53 -9.46
N GLY A 113 -1.46 -2.21 -8.75
CA GLY A 113 -2.57 -1.48 -9.35
C GLY A 113 -3.47 -0.79 -8.35
N VAL A 114 -4.47 -0.10 -8.88
CA VAL A 114 -5.50 0.60 -8.11
C VAL A 114 -6.88 0.36 -8.72
N VAL A 115 -7.84 0.12 -7.85
CA VAL A 115 -9.28 0.08 -8.12
C VAL A 115 -9.99 1.06 -7.21
N ARG A 116 -11.29 1.28 -7.39
CA ARG A 116 -12.07 2.09 -6.47
C ARG A 116 -13.42 1.46 -6.14
N ILE A 117 -13.96 1.82 -5.00
CA ILE A 117 -15.25 1.39 -4.49
C ILE A 117 -16.19 2.60 -4.54
N ASP A 118 -17.35 2.43 -5.14
CA ASP A 118 -18.46 3.37 -5.02
C ASP A 118 -19.07 3.23 -3.62
N THR A 119 -18.96 4.28 -2.80
CA THR A 119 -19.45 4.26 -1.41
C THR A 119 -20.97 4.23 -1.29
N LYS A 120 -21.71 4.58 -2.35
CA LYS A 120 -23.18 4.53 -2.36
C LYS A 120 -23.68 3.15 -2.78
N ALA A 121 -23.04 2.54 -3.78
CA ALA A 121 -23.35 1.19 -4.23
C ALA A 121 -22.74 0.14 -3.31
N GLU A 122 -21.70 0.49 -2.54
CA GLU A 122 -20.88 -0.43 -1.75
C GLU A 122 -20.33 -1.58 -2.58
N GLU A 123 -19.80 -1.25 -3.77
CA GLU A 123 -19.26 -2.21 -4.74
C GLU A 123 -18.05 -1.62 -5.45
N PHE A 124 -17.18 -2.51 -5.95
CA PHE A 124 -16.10 -2.08 -6.82
C PHE A 124 -16.65 -1.49 -8.12
N ASP A 125 -16.13 -0.32 -8.53
CA ASP A 125 -16.41 0.25 -9.85
C ASP A 125 -15.76 -0.62 -10.93
N ALA A 126 -16.60 -1.37 -11.65
CA ALA A 126 -16.15 -2.30 -12.68
C ALA A 126 -15.40 -1.62 -13.84
N ALA A 127 -15.65 -0.33 -14.07
CA ALA A 127 -15.01 0.42 -15.15
C ALA A 127 -13.66 1.04 -14.73
N TYR A 128 -13.33 1.05 -13.43
CA TYR A 128 -12.14 1.70 -12.91
C TYR A 128 -11.04 0.70 -12.57
N TYR A 129 -9.90 0.84 -13.24
CA TYR A 129 -8.67 0.11 -12.94
C TYR A 129 -7.48 0.76 -13.64
N TYR A 130 -6.38 0.90 -12.92
CA TYR A 130 -5.09 1.29 -13.51
C TYR A 130 -3.98 0.35 -13.07
N ASN A 131 -3.23 -0.16 -14.05
CA ASN A 131 -2.00 -0.91 -13.85
C ASN A 131 -0.85 0.08 -13.55
N LEU A 132 -0.52 0.23 -12.25
CA LEU A 132 0.53 1.16 -11.82
C LEU A 132 1.93 0.59 -12.07
N GLU A 133 2.09 -0.73 -12.07
CA GLU A 133 3.36 -1.38 -12.37
C GLU A 133 3.81 -1.12 -13.81
N GLU A 134 2.91 -1.19 -14.76
CA GLU A 134 3.18 -0.84 -16.16
C GLU A 134 3.59 0.63 -16.29
N LYS A 135 2.86 1.54 -15.63
CA LYS A 135 3.16 2.98 -15.64
C LYS A 135 4.50 3.32 -14.97
N ALA A 136 4.96 2.47 -14.07
CA ALA A 136 6.23 2.58 -13.37
C ALA A 136 7.36 1.74 -14.00
N ASN A 137 7.20 1.30 -15.26
CA ASN A 137 8.19 0.45 -15.96
C ASN A 137 8.59 -0.81 -15.17
N GLY A 138 7.62 -1.47 -14.52
CA GLY A 138 7.82 -2.70 -13.76
C GLY A 138 8.13 -2.50 -12.28
N ALA A 139 8.29 -1.25 -11.81
CA ALA A 139 8.43 -0.97 -10.39
C ALA A 139 7.07 -0.98 -9.68
N SER A 140 7.10 -1.19 -8.36
CA SER A 140 5.93 -1.14 -7.49
C SER A 140 6.11 -0.05 -6.43
N PHE A 141 5.19 0.02 -5.48
CA PHE A 141 5.21 1.00 -4.40
C PHE A 141 5.16 0.32 -3.03
N LEU A 142 5.63 1.03 -2.02
CA LEU A 142 5.61 0.59 -0.63
C LEU A 142 4.44 1.18 0.15
N ARG A 143 4.11 2.45 -0.10
CA ARG A 143 3.08 3.22 0.63
C ARG A 143 2.32 4.14 -0.31
N THR A 144 1.13 4.51 0.12
CA THR A 144 0.30 5.49 -0.56
C THR A 144 -0.27 6.47 0.45
N TRP A 145 -0.57 7.70 0.01
CA TRP A 145 -1.25 8.73 0.79
C TRP A 145 -2.17 9.54 -0.11
N TYR A 146 -3.36 9.83 0.37
CA TYR A 146 -4.26 10.76 -0.30
C TYR A 146 -3.79 12.20 -0.05
N ILE A 147 -3.72 13.02 -1.10
CA ILE A 147 -3.34 14.43 -0.98
C ILE A 147 -4.61 15.29 -0.96
N SER A 148 -5.32 15.37 -2.06
CA SER A 148 -6.57 16.09 -2.25
C SER A 148 -7.13 15.86 -3.66
N GLY A 149 -8.41 16.08 -3.88
CA GLY A 149 -9.04 15.98 -5.21
C GLY A 149 -8.79 14.61 -5.84
N ASN A 150 -8.05 14.58 -6.94
CA ASN A 150 -7.72 13.33 -7.65
C ASN A 150 -6.29 12.84 -7.39
N TYR A 151 -5.54 13.42 -6.45
CA TYR A 151 -4.13 13.18 -6.32
C TYR A 151 -3.76 12.31 -5.14
N PHE A 152 -2.89 11.33 -5.41
CA PHE A 152 -2.29 10.45 -4.42
C PHE A 152 -0.77 10.52 -4.51
N LEU A 153 -0.09 10.51 -3.37
CA LEU A 153 1.36 10.38 -3.28
C LEU A 153 1.71 8.90 -3.06
N LEU A 154 2.67 8.39 -3.80
CA LEU A 154 3.17 7.03 -3.70
C LEU A 154 4.66 7.04 -3.37
N LEU A 155 5.05 6.23 -2.39
CA LEU A 155 6.46 5.89 -2.15
C LEU A 155 6.82 4.68 -3.00
N MET A 156 7.59 4.94 -4.05
CA MET A 156 7.93 3.97 -5.07
C MET A 156 9.24 3.23 -4.75
N TYR A 157 9.29 1.97 -5.11
CA TYR A 157 10.54 1.25 -5.24
C TYR A 157 11.29 1.69 -6.50
N ASP A 158 12.61 1.59 -6.46
CA ASP A 158 13.49 1.83 -7.60
C ASP A 158 13.53 0.66 -8.60
N LYS A 159 13.00 -0.50 -8.22
CA LYS A 159 13.00 -1.76 -8.97
C LYS A 159 11.69 -2.52 -8.78
N ALA A 160 11.57 -3.63 -9.50
CA ALA A 160 10.45 -4.57 -9.33
C ALA A 160 10.35 -5.07 -7.88
N ILE A 161 9.13 -5.34 -7.42
CA ILE A 161 8.88 -5.78 -6.03
C ILE A 161 9.58 -7.11 -5.70
N THR A 162 9.89 -7.92 -6.69
CA THR A 162 10.62 -9.20 -6.53
C THR A 162 12.13 -9.04 -6.42
N ALA A 163 12.69 -7.87 -6.75
CA ALA A 163 14.13 -7.63 -6.63
C ALA A 163 14.54 -7.64 -5.14
N SER A 164 15.59 -8.39 -4.81
CA SER A 164 16.08 -8.53 -3.42
C SER A 164 16.74 -7.24 -2.90
N ASP A 165 17.27 -6.41 -3.80
CA ASP A 165 17.99 -5.17 -3.54
C ASP A 165 17.14 -3.91 -3.84
N LYS A 166 15.82 -4.06 -3.96
CA LYS A 166 14.90 -2.91 -4.15
C LYS A 166 14.93 -1.97 -2.95
N VAL A 167 14.90 -0.69 -3.23
CA VAL A 167 14.83 0.37 -2.22
C VAL A 167 13.64 1.28 -2.51
N ALA A 168 12.87 1.61 -1.47
CA ALA A 168 11.76 2.58 -1.58
C ALA A 168 12.31 3.99 -1.32
N ASN A 169 12.82 4.63 -2.35
CA ASN A 169 13.55 5.91 -2.29
C ASN A 169 13.08 6.95 -3.31
N GLN A 170 11.94 6.75 -3.94
CA GLN A 170 11.37 7.66 -4.92
C GLN A 170 9.93 8.03 -4.55
N LEU A 171 9.50 9.23 -4.90
CA LEU A 171 8.10 9.64 -4.81
C LEU A 171 7.50 9.78 -6.20
N ALA A 172 6.24 9.37 -6.33
CA ALA A 172 5.45 9.64 -7.52
C ALA A 172 4.06 10.18 -7.13
N VAL A 173 3.48 10.99 -7.98
CA VAL A 173 2.09 11.43 -7.89
C VAL A 173 1.26 10.62 -8.87
N PHE A 174 0.18 10.03 -8.36
CA PHE A 174 -0.85 9.40 -9.17
C PHE A 174 -2.08 10.30 -9.26
N ASN A 175 -2.53 10.58 -10.48
CA ASN A 175 -3.77 11.28 -10.75
C ASN A 175 -4.88 10.26 -11.07
N ALA A 176 -5.81 10.09 -10.16
CA ALA A 176 -6.87 9.08 -10.25
C ALA A 176 -7.88 9.33 -11.38
N SER A 177 -8.04 10.57 -11.85
CA SER A 177 -8.99 10.87 -12.94
C SER A 177 -8.41 10.57 -14.32
N THR A 178 -7.10 10.73 -14.49
CA THR A 178 -6.43 10.51 -15.78
C THR A 178 -5.65 9.20 -15.84
N GLY A 179 -5.39 8.60 -14.67
CA GLY A 179 -4.52 7.44 -14.53
C GLY A 179 -3.03 7.75 -14.71
N ALA A 180 -2.63 9.01 -14.78
CA ALA A 180 -1.22 9.38 -14.92
C ALA A 180 -0.45 9.10 -13.63
N LEU A 181 0.74 8.49 -13.75
CA LEU A 181 1.72 8.31 -12.68
C LEU A 181 2.97 9.08 -13.07
N THR A 182 3.34 10.08 -12.27
CA THR A 182 4.47 10.98 -12.58
C THR A 182 5.42 11.03 -11.40
N TYR A 183 6.70 10.71 -11.62
CA TYR A 183 7.72 10.81 -10.59
C TYR A 183 7.96 12.27 -10.20
N VAL A 184 8.17 12.51 -8.90
CA VAL A 184 8.36 13.86 -8.34
C VAL A 184 9.76 14.36 -8.66
N ASN A 185 9.83 15.50 -9.35
CA ASN A 185 11.07 16.21 -9.63
C ASN A 185 11.44 17.20 -8.50
N GLY A 186 12.72 17.56 -8.38
CA GLY A 186 13.21 18.53 -7.40
C GLY A 186 13.57 17.93 -6.04
N LEU A 187 13.52 16.61 -5.89
CA LEU A 187 14.10 15.90 -4.74
C LEU A 187 15.62 15.75 -4.91
N PRO A 188 16.39 15.67 -3.80
CA PRO A 188 17.83 15.40 -3.86
C PRO A 188 18.10 14.01 -4.45
N SER A 189 19.24 13.88 -5.14
CA SER A 189 19.64 12.60 -5.73
C SER A 189 20.14 11.57 -4.72
N ASP A 190 20.48 12.02 -3.51
CA ASP A 190 21.05 11.21 -2.42
C ASP A 190 20.04 10.94 -1.28
N VAL A 191 18.76 10.86 -1.62
CA VAL A 191 17.72 10.50 -0.65
C VAL A 191 18.03 9.13 -0.04
N SER A 192 18.14 9.09 1.29
CA SER A 192 18.32 7.88 2.09
C SER A 192 17.03 7.41 2.77
N GLY A 193 16.01 8.27 2.84
CA GLY A 193 14.71 7.88 3.37
C GLY A 193 13.68 9.01 3.37
N PHE A 194 12.43 8.62 3.45
CA PHE A 194 11.27 9.49 3.61
C PHE A 194 10.62 9.27 4.97
N GLY A 195 10.06 10.32 5.53
CA GLY A 195 9.22 10.22 6.73
C GLY A 195 7.96 9.39 6.46
N ASN A 196 7.55 8.65 7.47
CA ASN A 196 6.41 7.72 7.36
C ASN A 196 5.06 8.42 7.27
N THR A 197 4.97 9.66 7.74
CA THR A 197 3.72 10.42 7.86
C THR A 197 3.92 11.80 7.23
N PRO A 198 3.62 11.96 5.94
CA PRO A 198 3.54 13.28 5.32
C PRO A 198 2.31 14.03 5.85
N TYR A 199 2.40 15.34 5.87
CA TYR A 199 1.31 16.24 6.22
C TYR A 199 0.69 16.84 4.95
N MET A 200 -0.65 16.85 4.89
CA MET A 200 -1.39 17.35 3.74
C MET A 200 -2.06 18.69 4.10
N GLU A 201 -1.80 19.72 3.33
CA GLU A 201 -2.42 21.04 3.53
C GLU A 201 -2.51 21.80 2.20
N ASN A 202 -3.67 22.46 1.97
CA ASN A 202 -3.92 23.31 0.80
C ASN A 202 -3.58 22.62 -0.54
N GLY A 203 -3.93 21.34 -0.66
CA GLY A 203 -3.73 20.57 -1.88
C GLY A 203 -2.28 20.13 -2.12
N ASN A 204 -1.38 20.27 -1.16
CA ASN A 204 0.01 19.87 -1.26
C ASN A 204 0.37 18.83 -0.19
N ALA A 205 1.41 18.03 -0.46
CA ALA A 205 2.00 17.15 0.53
C ALA A 205 3.31 17.73 1.06
N TYR A 206 3.50 17.68 2.38
CA TYR A 206 4.74 18.07 3.05
C TYR A 206 5.42 16.81 3.56
N VAL A 207 6.57 16.51 3.01
CA VAL A 207 7.27 15.24 3.23
C VAL A 207 8.62 15.49 3.90
N ALA A 208 8.90 14.78 4.97
CA ALA A 208 10.23 14.73 5.55
C ALA A 208 11.16 13.92 4.66
N VAL A 209 12.28 14.51 4.26
CA VAL A 209 13.29 13.87 3.39
C VAL A 209 14.62 13.85 4.11
N THR A 210 15.19 12.66 4.27
CA THR A 210 16.53 12.45 4.82
C THR A 210 17.49 12.13 3.67
N THR A 211 18.66 12.77 3.68
CA THR A 211 19.72 12.58 2.68
C THR A 211 20.96 11.98 3.34
N SER A 212 21.83 11.38 2.53
CA SER A 212 23.10 10.82 3.02
C SER A 212 24.16 11.88 3.28
N SER A 213 24.06 13.07 2.67
CA SER A 213 25.11 14.11 2.68
C SER A 213 24.77 15.36 3.49
N GLY A 214 23.56 15.48 4.04
CA GLY A 214 23.15 16.72 4.72
C GLY A 214 22.08 16.53 5.77
N TYR A 215 21.67 17.64 6.39
CA TYR A 215 20.56 17.64 7.32
C TYR A 215 19.25 17.35 6.59
N PRO A 216 18.34 16.57 7.21
CA PRO A 216 17.02 16.34 6.66
C PRO A 216 16.23 17.65 6.53
N ALA A 217 15.32 17.67 5.57
CA ALA A 217 14.47 18.81 5.31
C ALA A 217 13.04 18.39 5.01
N ILE A 218 12.11 19.33 5.21
CA ILE A 218 10.72 19.17 4.78
C ILE A 218 10.63 19.69 3.35
N TYR A 219 10.08 18.86 2.45
CA TYR A 219 9.81 19.24 1.07
C TYR A 219 8.31 19.38 0.85
N LYS A 220 7.91 20.48 0.20
CA LYS A 220 6.55 20.67 -0.29
C LYS A 220 6.46 20.06 -1.67
N VAL A 221 5.54 19.11 -1.85
CA VAL A 221 5.22 18.47 -3.13
C VAL A 221 3.93 19.08 -3.69
N ASP A 222 4.02 19.69 -4.86
CA ASP A 222 2.89 20.14 -5.66
C ASP A 222 2.44 18.97 -6.55
N PRO A 223 1.25 18.37 -6.32
CA PRO A 223 0.82 17.20 -7.07
C PRO A 223 0.42 17.51 -8.51
N ALA A 224 -0.03 18.72 -8.80
CA ALA A 224 -0.47 19.09 -10.15
C ALA A 224 0.71 19.10 -11.16
N ASN A 225 1.90 19.48 -10.67
CA ASN A 225 3.12 19.55 -11.46
C ASN A 225 4.12 18.43 -11.15
N ALA A 226 3.82 17.57 -10.17
CA ALA A 226 4.73 16.55 -9.63
C ALA A 226 6.12 17.12 -9.31
N THR A 227 6.16 18.26 -8.59
CA THR A 227 7.40 18.95 -8.23
C THR A 227 7.55 19.12 -6.73
N ALA A 228 8.79 18.96 -6.25
CA ALA A 228 9.15 19.18 -4.85
C ALA A 228 9.98 20.44 -4.70
N THR A 229 9.63 21.25 -3.69
CA THR A 229 10.41 22.44 -3.30
C THR A 229 10.92 22.25 -1.89
N LYS A 230 12.23 22.44 -1.68
CA LYS A 230 12.87 22.35 -0.37
C LYS A 230 12.35 23.48 0.53
N GLY A 231 11.90 23.10 1.72
CA GLY A 231 11.47 24.01 2.77
C GLY A 231 12.41 24.00 3.98
N LEU A 232 11.85 23.80 5.17
CA LEU A 232 12.58 23.86 6.44
C LEU A 232 13.63 22.75 6.53
N VAL A 233 14.87 23.17 6.84
CA VAL A 233 15.97 22.25 7.18
C VAL A 233 16.00 22.07 8.70
N VAL A 234 16.14 20.83 9.15
CA VAL A 234 16.15 20.49 10.57
C VAL A 234 17.51 19.92 10.97
N ASN A 235 18.13 20.48 11.98
CA ASN A 235 19.39 19.95 12.53
C ASN A 235 19.11 18.68 13.34
N ALA A 236 18.96 17.56 12.62
CA ALA A 236 18.71 16.23 13.15
C ALA A 236 19.40 15.21 12.24
N THR A 237 19.47 13.96 12.69
CA THR A 237 19.97 12.84 11.87
C THR A 237 18.90 12.27 10.97
N GLN A 238 17.61 12.37 11.36
CA GLN A 238 16.47 11.83 10.63
C GLN A 238 15.19 12.59 11.00
N LEU A 239 14.25 12.66 10.05
CA LEU A 239 12.87 13.11 10.27
C LEU A 239 11.92 11.97 9.91
N ASN A 240 11.02 11.62 10.84
CA ASN A 240 10.07 10.51 10.65
C ASN A 240 8.67 10.94 10.22
N GLY A 241 8.33 12.21 10.41
CA GLY A 241 7.00 12.71 10.06
C GLY A 241 6.95 14.23 10.07
N VAL A 242 5.88 14.78 9.54
CA VAL A 242 5.53 16.20 9.52
C VAL A 242 4.12 16.35 10.02
N GLY A 243 3.86 17.34 10.83
CA GLY A 243 2.54 17.70 11.33
C GLY A 243 2.47 19.17 11.68
N LYS A 244 1.25 19.68 11.78
CA LYS A 244 0.94 21.04 12.25
C LYS A 244 0.28 20.96 13.61
N LEU A 245 0.68 21.78 14.53
CA LEU A 245 -0.01 22.00 15.78
C LEU A 245 -1.14 23.01 15.55
N GLU A 246 -2.33 22.71 16.06
CA GLU A 246 -3.49 23.62 16.07
C GLU A 246 -3.44 24.54 17.28
#